data_eceb93fe64172653c4df54f08d86eb0e
#
_entry.id   eceb93fe64172653c4df54f08d86eb0e
#
_cell.length_a   1.000
_cell.length_b   1.000
_cell.length_c   1.000
_cell.angle_alpha   90.00
_cell.angle_beta   90.00
_cell.angle_gamma   90.00
#
_symmetry.space_group_name_H-M   'P 1'
#
loop_
_entity.id
_entity.type
_entity.pdbx_description
1 polymer ?
#
loop_
_entity_poly.entity_id
_entity_poly.type
_entity_poly.pdbx_seq_one_letter_code
_entity_poly.pdbx_strand_id
1 'polypeptide(L)'
;SADCCDIYSPKVVRGSMGAVFRLPFVVSDTISGFLNAHSELESYAAVVSASADKITTTPFASPCIVAVGNEGNGLKEETISACKHKITIPMEGRAESLNAAVAASIIMWEMMK
;
A
#
# COMPACT_ATOMS: atom_id res chain seq x y z
N SER A 1 -1.13 3.99 -9.22
CA SER A 1 -1.87 3.72 -10.45
C SER A 1 -2.29 5.00 -11.12
N ALA A 2 -2.68 4.91 -12.39
CA ALA A 2 -3.06 6.08 -13.19
C ALA A 2 -4.29 6.82 -12.66
N ASP A 3 -5.13 6.16 -11.87
CA ASP A 3 -6.31 6.75 -11.26
C ASP A 3 -6.05 7.40 -9.89
N CYS A 4 -4.81 7.41 -9.44
CA CYS A 4 -4.41 8.18 -8.28
C CYS A 4 -4.33 9.66 -8.61
N CYS A 5 -4.23 10.53 -7.59
CA CYS A 5 -4.08 11.96 -7.82
C CYS A 5 -2.74 12.25 -8.52
N ASP A 6 -2.70 13.40 -9.21
CA ASP A 6 -1.47 13.85 -9.87
C ASP A 6 -0.42 14.19 -8.82
N ILE A 7 0.73 13.52 -8.89
CA ILE A 7 1.84 13.73 -7.95
C ILE A 7 2.44 15.14 -8.05
N TYR A 8 2.26 15.81 -9.17
CA TYR A 8 2.75 17.19 -9.36
C TYR A 8 1.70 18.24 -9.07
N SER A 9 0.52 17.86 -8.55
CA SER A 9 -0.44 18.85 -8.11
C SER A 9 0.15 19.69 -6.97
N PRO A 10 -0.22 20.98 -6.86
CA PRO A 10 0.34 21.84 -5.81
C PRO A 10 0.16 21.28 -4.40
N LYS A 11 -0.97 20.62 -4.14
CA LYS A 11 -1.27 20.04 -2.83
C LYS A 11 -0.31 18.88 -2.52
N VAL A 12 -0.04 18.00 -3.49
CA VAL A 12 0.88 16.87 -3.30
C VAL A 12 2.31 17.37 -3.16
N VAL A 13 2.73 18.31 -3.99
CA VAL A 13 4.09 18.87 -3.92
C VAL A 13 4.34 19.50 -2.55
N ARG A 14 3.41 20.31 -2.05
CA ARG A 14 3.53 20.92 -0.73
C ARG A 14 3.49 19.89 0.40
N GLY A 15 2.53 18.96 0.31
CA GLY A 15 2.37 17.93 1.34
C GLY A 15 3.55 16.97 1.44
N SER A 16 4.27 16.75 0.35
CA SER A 16 5.43 15.87 0.33
C SER A 16 6.70 16.48 0.93
N MET A 17 6.71 17.78 1.16
CA MET A 17 7.88 18.51 1.68
C MET A 17 9.14 18.24 0.85
N GLY A 18 8.98 18.18 -0.46
CA GLY A 18 10.07 17.95 -1.41
C GLY A 18 10.39 16.49 -1.71
N ALA A 19 9.77 15.55 -1.01
CA ALA A 19 10.05 14.14 -1.22
C ALA A 19 9.68 13.68 -2.63
N VAL A 20 8.66 14.29 -3.24
CA VAL A 20 8.24 13.97 -4.61
C VAL A 20 9.36 14.15 -5.64
N PHE A 21 10.33 15.02 -5.36
CA PHE A 21 11.45 15.26 -6.25
C PHE A 21 12.67 14.38 -5.94
N ARG A 22 12.63 13.61 -4.87
CA ARG A 22 13.76 12.78 -4.42
C ARG A 22 13.47 11.29 -4.48
N LEU A 23 12.21 10.92 -4.37
CA LEU A 23 11.80 9.52 -4.35
C LEU A 23 11.55 9.05 -5.78
N PRO A 24 12.20 7.98 -6.25
CA PRO A 24 11.89 7.39 -7.54
C PRO A 24 10.44 6.88 -7.55
N PHE A 25 9.73 7.16 -8.63
CA PHE A 25 8.37 6.66 -8.77
C PHE A 25 8.04 6.40 -10.24
N VAL A 26 7.00 5.61 -10.46
CA VAL A 26 6.46 5.32 -11.78
C VAL A 26 4.94 5.29 -11.70
N VAL A 27 4.26 5.71 -12.74
CA VAL A 27 2.82 5.61 -12.86
C VAL A 27 2.49 4.42 -13.75
N SER A 28 1.70 3.49 -13.22
CA SER A 28 1.25 2.31 -13.97
C SER A 28 -0.24 2.43 -14.25
N ASP A 29 -0.70 1.93 -15.40
CA ASP A 29 -2.11 1.96 -15.77
C ASP A 29 -2.98 1.26 -14.73
N THR A 30 -2.56 0.07 -14.31
CA THR A 30 -3.22 -0.67 -13.23
C THR A 30 -2.19 -1.29 -12.32
N ILE A 31 -2.51 -1.35 -11.03
CA ILE A 31 -1.62 -2.00 -10.06
C ILE A 31 -1.62 -3.52 -10.28
N SER A 32 -2.77 -4.11 -10.61
CA SER A 32 -2.83 -5.55 -10.89
C SER A 32 -1.93 -5.94 -12.07
N GLY A 33 -1.89 -5.14 -13.12
CA GLY A 33 -0.98 -5.35 -14.24
C GLY A 33 0.49 -5.26 -13.84
N PHE A 34 0.82 -4.27 -13.00
CA PHE A 34 2.18 -4.13 -12.47
C PHE A 34 2.58 -5.34 -11.63
N LEU A 35 1.70 -5.80 -10.76
CA LEU A 35 1.95 -6.97 -9.91
C LEU A 35 2.15 -8.23 -10.73
N ASN A 36 1.34 -8.42 -11.76
CA ASN A 36 1.46 -9.59 -12.64
C ASN A 36 2.77 -9.57 -13.43
N ALA A 37 3.25 -8.38 -13.81
CA ALA A 37 4.53 -8.22 -14.51
C ALA A 37 5.73 -8.48 -13.59
N HIS A 38 5.54 -8.38 -12.28
CA HIS A 38 6.59 -8.56 -11.27
C HIS A 38 6.26 -9.72 -10.32
N SER A 39 5.76 -10.82 -10.86
CA SER A 39 5.32 -11.98 -10.08
C SER A 39 6.44 -12.69 -9.32
N GLU A 40 7.69 -12.39 -9.64
CA GLU A 40 8.84 -12.91 -8.90
C GLU A 40 8.99 -12.27 -7.51
N LEU A 41 8.38 -11.11 -7.27
CA LEU A 41 8.42 -10.43 -5.98
C LEU A 41 7.25 -10.86 -5.10
N GLU A 42 7.47 -10.90 -3.81
CA GLU A 42 6.39 -11.07 -2.85
C GLU A 42 5.57 -9.79 -2.77
N SER A 43 4.26 -9.92 -2.76
CA SER A 43 3.34 -8.78 -2.77
C SER A 43 2.30 -8.94 -1.67
N TYR A 44 2.01 -7.84 -0.99
CA TYR A 44 1.12 -7.79 0.16
C TYR A 44 0.06 -6.74 -0.09
N ALA A 45 -1.20 -7.11 0.03
CA ALA A 45 -2.33 -6.17 -0.05
C ALA A 45 -2.73 -5.75 1.36
N ALA A 46 -2.68 -4.45 1.64
CA ALA A 46 -3.12 -3.92 2.93
C ALA A 46 -4.64 -3.79 2.91
N VAL A 47 -5.30 -4.56 3.75
CA VAL A 47 -6.76 -4.63 3.79
C VAL A 47 -7.28 -4.51 5.22
N VAL A 48 -8.56 -4.19 5.38
CA VAL A 48 -9.24 -4.19 6.66
C VAL A 48 -10.03 -5.49 6.74
N SER A 49 -9.43 -6.51 7.33
CA SER A 49 -10.04 -7.83 7.43
C SER A 49 -9.47 -8.60 8.62
N ALA A 50 -10.35 -9.17 9.42
CA ALA A 50 -9.93 -10.00 10.55
C ALA A 50 -9.25 -11.30 10.10
N SER A 51 -9.48 -11.74 8.87
CA SER A 51 -8.88 -12.95 8.32
C SER A 51 -7.51 -12.74 7.70
N ALA A 52 -7.09 -11.48 7.50
CA ALA A 52 -5.78 -11.18 6.94
C ALA A 52 -4.69 -11.33 8.00
N ASP A 53 -3.46 -11.58 7.55
CA ASP A 53 -2.31 -11.70 8.46
C ASP A 53 -2.00 -10.35 9.11
N LYS A 54 -1.72 -10.36 10.40
CA LYS A 54 -1.35 -9.14 11.12
C LYS A 54 0.08 -8.73 10.73
N ILE A 55 0.29 -7.45 10.49
CA ILE A 55 1.62 -6.95 10.13
C ILE A 55 2.65 -7.21 11.22
N THR A 56 2.22 -7.27 12.48
CA THR A 56 3.12 -7.51 13.62
C THR A 56 3.72 -8.90 13.64
N THR A 57 3.08 -9.86 12.96
CA THR A 57 3.55 -11.26 12.91
C THR A 57 3.89 -11.71 11.49
N THR A 58 3.83 -10.81 10.52
CA THR A 58 4.15 -11.14 9.12
C THR A 58 5.66 -11.06 8.89
N PRO A 59 6.29 -12.14 8.39
CA PRO A 59 7.70 -12.09 8.02
C PRO A 59 7.84 -11.50 6.62
N PHE A 60 7.95 -10.18 6.54
CA PHE A 60 8.06 -9.50 5.24
C PHE A 60 9.32 -9.95 4.50
N ALA A 61 9.13 -10.36 3.25
CA ALA A 61 10.26 -10.68 2.37
C ALA A 61 10.96 -9.39 1.93
N SER A 62 12.20 -9.51 1.51
CA SER A 62 12.96 -8.39 0.96
C SER A 62 13.71 -8.85 -0.29
N PRO A 63 13.47 -8.25 -1.46
CA PRO A 63 12.53 -7.12 -1.70
C PRO A 63 11.07 -7.58 -1.77
N CYS A 64 10.15 -6.65 -1.52
CA CYS A 64 8.71 -6.93 -1.63
C CYS A 64 7.95 -5.68 -2.05
N ILE A 65 6.68 -5.90 -2.40
CA ILE A 65 5.75 -4.84 -2.78
C ILE A 65 4.60 -4.81 -1.78
N VAL A 66 4.21 -3.62 -1.35
CA VAL A 66 2.99 -3.45 -0.54
C VAL A 66 2.04 -2.52 -1.28
N ALA A 67 0.82 -2.97 -1.49
CA ALA A 67 -0.24 -2.17 -2.09
C ALA A 67 -1.10 -1.57 -0.99
N VAL A 68 -1.34 -0.25 -1.07
CA VAL A 68 -2.16 0.49 -0.12
C VAL A 68 -3.27 1.19 -0.90
N GLY A 69 -4.50 1.07 -0.42
CA GLY A 69 -5.66 1.69 -1.04
C GLY A 69 -6.02 3.03 -0.42
N ASN A 70 -7.04 3.69 -0.99
CA ASN A 70 -7.53 4.94 -0.44
C ASN A 70 -8.42 4.68 0.78
N GLU A 71 -8.70 5.74 1.54
CA GLU A 71 -9.44 5.64 2.80
C GLU A 71 -10.91 5.27 2.61
N GLY A 72 -11.51 5.66 1.47
CA GLY A 72 -12.92 5.43 1.23
C GLY A 72 -13.26 4.04 0.73
N ASN A 73 -12.55 3.60 -0.30
CA ASN A 73 -12.87 2.37 -1.03
C ASN A 73 -11.85 1.25 -0.84
N GLY A 74 -10.69 1.55 -0.28
CA GLY A 74 -9.60 0.58 -0.16
C GLY A 74 -9.03 0.19 -1.52
N LEU A 75 -8.45 -0.99 -1.58
CA LEU A 75 -7.91 -1.54 -2.82
C LEU A 75 -9.02 -2.16 -3.66
N LYS A 76 -8.87 -2.08 -4.98
CA LYS A 76 -9.76 -2.79 -5.90
C LYS A 76 -9.57 -4.29 -5.74
N GLU A 77 -10.65 -5.04 -5.95
CA GLU A 77 -10.65 -6.49 -5.80
C GLU A 77 -9.61 -7.15 -6.72
N GLU A 78 -9.46 -6.65 -7.93
CA GLU A 78 -8.45 -7.16 -8.88
C GLU A 78 -7.03 -6.97 -8.37
N THR A 79 -6.75 -5.88 -7.65
CA THR A 79 -5.45 -5.64 -7.04
C THR A 79 -5.19 -6.61 -5.88
N ILE A 80 -6.19 -6.80 -5.03
CA ILE A 80 -6.10 -7.74 -3.91
C ILE A 80 -5.82 -9.15 -4.43
N SER A 81 -6.54 -9.55 -5.48
CA SER A 81 -6.37 -10.88 -6.09
C SER A 81 -4.99 -11.08 -6.73
N ALA A 82 -4.38 -10.00 -7.22
CA ALA A 82 -3.05 -10.07 -7.82
C ALA A 82 -1.93 -10.13 -6.79
N CYS A 83 -2.19 -9.72 -5.55
CA CYS A 83 -1.21 -9.83 -4.47
C CYS A 83 -1.15 -11.27 -3.93
N LYS A 84 0.04 -11.68 -3.51
CA LYS A 84 0.25 -13.02 -2.96
C LYS A 84 -0.26 -13.16 -1.55
N HIS A 85 -0.26 -12.07 -0.78
CA HIS A 85 -0.65 -12.07 0.63
C HIS A 85 -1.59 -10.93 0.94
N LYS A 86 -2.40 -11.09 1.99
CA LYS A 86 -3.23 -10.02 2.55
C LYS A 86 -2.74 -9.74 3.95
N ILE A 87 -2.53 -8.47 4.27
CA ILE A 87 -2.07 -8.04 5.57
C ILE A 87 -3.01 -6.99 6.14
N THR A 88 -3.05 -6.88 7.45
CA THR A 88 -3.88 -5.91 8.15
C THR A 88 -3.14 -5.32 9.34
N ILE A 89 -3.41 -4.05 9.62
CA ILE A 89 -2.97 -3.41 10.85
C ILE A 89 -3.98 -3.76 11.93
N PRO A 90 -3.58 -4.46 13.00
CA PRO A 90 -4.52 -4.77 14.07
C PRO A 90 -4.96 -3.49 14.76
N MET A 91 -6.27 -3.29 14.85
CA MET A 91 -6.86 -2.11 15.47
C MET A 91 -7.87 -2.55 16.52
N GLU A 92 -7.89 -1.82 17.63
CA GLU A 92 -8.90 -2.00 18.65
C GLU A 92 -10.01 -0.97 18.48
N GLY A 93 -11.20 -1.31 18.97
CA GLY A 93 -12.35 -0.43 18.91
C GLY A 93 -13.09 -0.52 17.58
N ARG A 94 -13.79 0.58 17.23
CA ARG A 94 -14.70 0.63 16.09
C ARG A 94 -14.12 1.34 14.85
N ALA A 95 -12.83 1.64 14.85
CA ALA A 95 -12.22 2.28 13.70
C ALA A 95 -12.25 1.30 12.50
N GLU A 96 -12.81 1.76 11.39
CA GLU A 96 -12.92 0.93 10.19
C GLU A 96 -11.63 0.94 9.37
N SER A 97 -10.93 2.07 9.36
CA SER A 97 -9.69 2.21 8.60
C SER A 97 -8.84 3.34 9.15
N LEU A 98 -7.57 3.34 8.75
CA LEU A 98 -6.64 4.41 9.02
C LEU A 98 -6.46 5.25 7.76
N ASN A 99 -6.01 6.50 7.94
CA ASN A 99 -5.53 7.32 6.84
C ASN A 99 -4.46 6.55 6.06
N ALA A 100 -4.49 6.61 4.73
CA ALA A 100 -3.60 5.82 3.88
C ALA A 100 -2.13 6.11 4.14
N ALA A 101 -1.75 7.37 4.36
CA ALA A 101 -0.36 7.73 4.64
C ALA A 101 0.09 7.18 6.00
N VAL A 102 -0.79 7.22 7.00
CA VAL A 102 -0.52 6.66 8.32
C VAL A 102 -0.36 5.13 8.21
N ALA A 103 -1.26 4.48 7.50
CA ALA A 103 -1.19 3.03 7.29
C ALA A 103 0.10 2.63 6.59
N ALA A 104 0.45 3.33 5.51
CA ALA A 104 1.68 3.07 4.77
C ALA A 104 2.92 3.25 5.67
N SER A 105 2.93 4.28 6.51
CA SER A 105 4.05 4.55 7.42
C SER A 105 4.22 3.42 8.45
N ILE A 106 3.12 2.96 9.03
CA ILE A 106 3.16 1.87 10.00
C ILE A 106 3.67 0.58 9.35
N ILE A 107 3.19 0.26 8.15
CA ILE A 107 3.61 -0.93 7.41
C ILE A 107 5.11 -0.85 7.08
N MET A 108 5.57 0.29 6.59
CA MET A 108 6.99 0.47 6.28
C MET A 108 7.87 0.31 7.50
N TRP A 109 7.41 0.77 8.66
CA TRP A 109 8.13 0.57 9.92
C TRP A 109 8.27 -0.92 10.25
N GLU A 110 7.19 -1.68 10.11
CA GLU A 110 7.22 -3.12 10.35
C GLU A 110 8.14 -3.85 9.36
N MET A 111 8.18 -3.40 8.11
CA MET A 111 9.04 -3.99 7.08
C MET A 111 10.53 -3.80 7.39
N MET A 112 10.88 -2.78 8.16
CA MET A 112 12.27 -2.44 8.49
C MET A 112 12.79 -3.19 9.72
N LYS A 113 11.94 -3.84 10.46
CA LYS A 113 12.33 -4.56 11.68
C LYS A 113 13.13 -5.82 11.41
#